data_e513c54aea720612bce76368455aee0d
#
_entry.id   e513c54aea720612bce76368455aee0d
#
_cell.length_a   1.000
_cell.length_b   1.000
_cell.length_c   1.000
_cell.angle_alpha   90.00
_cell.angle_beta   90.00
_cell.angle_gamma   90.00
#
_symmetry.space_group_name_H-M   'P 1'
#
loop_
_entity.id
_entity.type
_entity.pdbx_description
1 polymer ?
#
loop_
_entity_poly.entity_id
_entity_poly.type
_entity_poly.pdbx_seq_one_letter_code
_entity_poly.pdbx_strand_id
1 'polypeptide(L)'
;MSNFGYFVSNLSNRGMGRALRHRDYRLYALAGWVSNIGLWVQRTALFWLTWELTGSYSTLGGIAFAEAIMTILVMPYAGTLTDRFNRLKMAIGTQSALLLIGVIIATLSALDLITINILFGLVMINGVAEGFWTPLRMTMQPSLVPKEDLPAALGFSATMFNLAQFIGPALGGIIVASLGVTYAFSFNAASFLGYLLVLFVIKLRYEQITPHKTIGFIKEFKEGLVYIAETPGLKRFLLLSLGISLFMRAYRELFAGISDGIFGMGVEGLAILSSAAGLGAMVTAIYIGSFGKIAGLIKIIMIALLVAMITQIVLASTNIFWVAVVCAAILSGTSTYAGIGGQLVVQNTIHGAVRGRVMSIWGIVLRGGPASGAWMVGAFASYSNLQFAFIVATTLFLVIWLWTVPKTTEMAENLERSAEQRDSYLS
;
A
#
# COMPACT_ATOMS: atom_id res chain seq x y z
N MET A 1 -32.66 3.35 23.45
CA MET A 1 -31.57 4.20 22.93
C MET A 1 -30.35 4.35 23.84
N SER A 2 -30.33 3.76 25.05
CA SER A 2 -29.25 3.96 26.05
C SER A 2 -28.03 3.03 25.90
N ASN A 3 -28.19 1.81 25.36
CA ASN A 3 -27.08 0.85 25.30
C ASN A 3 -26.04 1.12 24.20
N PHE A 4 -26.46 1.69 23.06
CA PHE A 4 -25.55 2.06 21.99
C PHE A 4 -24.67 3.27 22.35
N GLY A 5 -25.27 4.26 23.06
CA GLY A 5 -24.53 5.40 23.59
C GLY A 5 -23.48 5.01 24.64
N TYR A 6 -23.80 4.04 25.51
CA TYR A 6 -22.88 3.53 26.54
C TYR A 6 -21.73 2.71 25.92
N PHE A 7 -22.00 1.91 24.88
CA PHE A 7 -20.98 1.15 24.15
C PHE A 7 -20.01 2.08 23.40
N VAL A 8 -20.52 3.10 22.72
CA VAL A 8 -19.71 4.12 22.03
C VAL A 8 -18.89 4.95 23.01
N SER A 9 -19.45 5.32 24.18
CA SER A 9 -18.73 6.09 25.20
C SER A 9 -17.61 5.27 25.88
N ASN A 10 -17.80 3.97 26.08
CA ASN A 10 -16.77 3.08 26.62
C ASN A 10 -15.63 2.81 25.61
N LEU A 11 -15.94 2.66 24.32
CA LEU A 11 -14.94 2.58 23.25
C LEU A 11 -14.16 3.88 23.09
N SER A 12 -14.80 5.05 23.30
CA SER A 12 -14.15 6.35 23.22
C SER A 12 -13.22 6.65 24.40
N ASN A 13 -13.35 5.93 25.50
CA ASN A 13 -12.60 6.19 26.75
C ASN A 13 -11.32 5.36 26.90
N ARG A 14 -11.16 4.27 26.12
CA ARG A 14 -9.99 3.38 26.20
C ARG A 14 -9.49 3.02 24.80
N GLY A 15 -8.18 2.90 24.63
CA GLY A 15 -7.55 2.46 23.38
C GLY A 15 -7.66 3.45 22.22
N MET A 16 -7.86 2.92 21.00
CA MET A 16 -7.90 3.69 19.74
C MET A 16 -9.06 4.70 19.66
N GLY A 17 -10.15 4.50 20.43
CA GLY A 17 -11.31 5.40 20.43
C GLY A 17 -11.04 6.78 21.02
N ARG A 18 -9.97 6.95 21.84
CA ARG A 18 -9.63 8.25 22.44
C ARG A 18 -9.45 9.36 21.42
N ALA A 19 -8.83 9.05 20.28
CA ALA A 19 -8.60 10.03 19.21
C ALA A 19 -9.91 10.59 18.63
N LEU A 20 -10.99 9.79 18.61
CA LEU A 20 -12.29 10.21 18.06
C LEU A 20 -13.04 11.24 18.92
N ARG A 21 -12.56 11.54 20.14
CA ARG A 21 -13.07 12.66 20.96
C ARG A 21 -12.78 14.00 20.35
N HIS A 22 -11.66 14.10 19.63
CA HIS A 22 -11.27 15.33 18.93
C HIS A 22 -12.12 15.48 17.68
N ARG A 23 -13.00 16.51 17.65
CA ARG A 23 -13.97 16.73 16.55
C ARG A 23 -13.29 16.77 15.18
N ASP A 24 -12.21 17.54 15.07
CA ASP A 24 -11.53 17.75 13.79
C ASP A 24 -10.87 16.44 13.29
N TYR A 25 -10.26 15.66 14.20
CA TYR A 25 -9.73 14.33 13.87
C TYR A 25 -10.85 13.35 13.50
N ARG A 26 -11.96 13.34 14.24
CA ARG A 26 -13.10 12.43 13.95
C ARG A 26 -13.67 12.67 12.56
N LEU A 27 -13.91 13.94 12.19
CA LEU A 27 -14.38 14.29 10.84
C LEU A 27 -13.37 13.86 9.77
N TYR A 28 -12.10 14.19 9.97
CA TYR A 28 -11.00 13.81 9.08
C TYR A 28 -10.89 12.30 8.90
N ALA A 29 -10.91 11.54 9.99
CA ALA A 29 -10.74 10.08 9.98
C ALA A 29 -11.91 9.36 9.33
N LEU A 30 -13.15 9.75 9.62
CA LEU A 30 -14.35 9.13 9.05
C LEU A 30 -14.50 9.45 7.55
N ALA A 31 -14.32 10.73 7.16
CA ALA A 31 -14.34 11.10 5.75
C ALA A 31 -13.17 10.45 4.97
N GLY A 32 -11.98 10.39 5.57
CA GLY A 32 -10.83 9.70 5.02
C GLY A 32 -11.05 8.19 4.87
N TRP A 33 -11.81 7.56 5.77
CA TRP A 33 -12.18 6.16 5.63
C TRP A 33 -13.11 5.91 4.44
N VAL A 34 -14.16 6.72 4.30
CA VAL A 34 -15.07 6.65 3.14
C VAL A 34 -14.30 6.89 1.84
N SER A 35 -13.41 7.88 1.83
CA SER A 35 -12.53 8.17 0.69
C SER A 35 -11.57 7.00 0.37
N ASN A 36 -11.02 6.32 1.38
CA ASN A 36 -10.22 5.11 1.15
C ASN A 36 -11.05 3.95 0.56
N ILE A 37 -12.29 3.76 1.00
CA ILE A 37 -13.20 2.78 0.36
C ILE A 37 -13.42 3.16 -1.10
N GLY A 38 -13.70 4.43 -1.40
CA GLY A 38 -13.86 4.93 -2.77
C GLY A 38 -12.62 4.68 -3.63
N LEU A 39 -11.43 4.89 -3.07
CA LEU A 39 -10.16 4.62 -3.75
C LEU A 39 -10.03 3.14 -4.14
N TRP A 40 -10.37 2.20 -3.26
CA TRP A 40 -10.32 0.77 -3.56
C TRP A 40 -11.41 0.33 -4.54
N VAL A 41 -12.60 0.94 -4.48
CA VAL A 41 -13.66 0.78 -5.48
C VAL A 41 -13.18 1.22 -6.86
N GLN A 42 -12.60 2.43 -6.96
CA GLN A 42 -12.01 2.95 -8.21
C GLN A 42 -10.88 2.04 -8.72
N ARG A 43 -10.02 1.55 -7.84
CA ARG A 43 -8.91 0.67 -8.23
C ARG A 43 -9.42 -0.64 -8.84
N THR A 44 -10.47 -1.23 -8.28
CA THR A 44 -11.13 -2.41 -8.85
C THR A 44 -11.68 -2.10 -10.25
N ALA A 45 -12.40 -0.99 -10.40
CA ALA A 45 -12.95 -0.56 -11.69
C ALA A 45 -11.85 -0.23 -12.72
N LEU A 46 -10.74 0.40 -12.29
CA LEU A 46 -9.62 0.74 -13.16
C LEU A 46 -8.95 -0.51 -13.75
N PHE A 47 -8.64 -1.50 -12.90
CA PHE A 47 -8.02 -2.74 -13.38
C PHE A 47 -8.98 -3.57 -14.22
N TRP A 48 -10.27 -3.59 -13.86
CA TRP A 48 -11.28 -4.25 -14.69
C TRP A 48 -11.40 -3.58 -16.06
N LEU A 49 -11.59 -2.26 -16.11
CA LEU A 49 -11.68 -1.51 -17.38
C LEU A 49 -10.43 -1.67 -18.24
N THR A 50 -9.23 -1.65 -17.62
CA THR A 50 -7.97 -1.90 -18.34
C THR A 50 -7.96 -3.28 -18.98
N TRP A 51 -8.43 -4.29 -18.26
CA TRP A 51 -8.55 -5.65 -18.79
C TRP A 51 -9.59 -5.75 -19.89
N GLU A 52 -10.78 -5.19 -19.69
CA GLU A 52 -11.87 -5.18 -20.66
C GLU A 52 -11.48 -4.51 -21.98
N LEU A 53 -10.73 -3.39 -21.91
CA LEU A 53 -10.25 -2.67 -23.09
C LEU A 53 -9.11 -3.38 -23.84
N THR A 54 -8.33 -4.24 -23.19
CA THR A 54 -7.05 -4.71 -23.78
C THR A 54 -6.83 -6.22 -23.75
N GLY A 55 -7.46 -6.95 -22.83
CA GLY A 55 -7.18 -8.37 -22.58
C GLY A 55 -5.69 -8.65 -22.27
N SER A 56 -4.92 -7.66 -21.82
CA SER A 56 -3.46 -7.70 -21.76
C SER A 56 -2.93 -7.62 -20.34
N TYR A 57 -2.21 -8.62 -19.90
CA TYR A 57 -1.48 -8.64 -18.63
C TYR A 57 -0.39 -7.56 -18.57
N SER A 58 0.28 -7.32 -19.70
CA SER A 58 1.31 -6.27 -19.81
C SER A 58 0.71 -4.89 -19.58
N THR A 59 -0.48 -4.63 -20.11
CA THR A 59 -1.18 -3.35 -19.93
C THR A 59 -1.67 -3.17 -18.50
N LEU A 60 -2.18 -4.22 -17.85
CA LEU A 60 -2.52 -4.20 -16.42
C LEU A 60 -1.32 -3.79 -15.56
N GLY A 61 -0.20 -4.47 -15.75
CA GLY A 61 1.04 -4.13 -15.04
C GLY A 61 1.57 -2.75 -15.41
N GLY A 62 1.43 -2.33 -16.69
CA GLY A 62 1.84 -1.02 -17.21
C GLY A 62 1.07 0.14 -16.56
N ILE A 63 -0.24 0.03 -16.40
CA ILE A 63 -1.08 1.01 -15.67
C ILE A 63 -0.62 1.15 -14.22
N ALA A 64 -0.42 0.03 -13.52
CA ALA A 64 0.08 0.05 -12.14
C ALA A 64 1.46 0.70 -12.05
N PHE A 65 2.36 0.37 -12.99
CA PHE A 65 3.70 0.94 -13.05
C PHE A 65 3.67 2.44 -13.35
N ALA A 66 2.85 2.90 -14.30
CA ALA A 66 2.71 4.30 -14.65
C ALA A 66 2.24 5.15 -13.46
N GLU A 67 1.26 4.68 -12.69
CA GLU A 67 0.82 5.34 -11.46
C GLU A 67 1.93 5.39 -10.41
N ALA A 68 2.57 4.26 -10.14
CA ALA A 68 3.58 4.13 -9.10
C ALA A 68 4.82 4.98 -9.39
N ILE A 69 5.31 5.00 -10.64
CA ILE A 69 6.50 5.77 -10.99
C ILE A 69 6.28 7.27 -10.83
N MET A 70 5.11 7.79 -11.24
CA MET A 70 4.76 9.20 -11.05
C MET A 70 4.65 9.55 -9.57
N THR A 71 4.02 8.69 -8.77
CA THR A 71 3.94 8.87 -7.32
C THR A 71 5.35 8.94 -6.69
N ILE A 72 6.24 8.01 -7.04
CA ILE A 72 7.60 7.93 -6.49
C ILE A 72 8.44 9.15 -6.91
N LEU A 73 8.35 9.58 -8.14
CA LEU A 73 9.10 10.73 -8.64
C LEU A 73 8.68 12.05 -7.98
N VAL A 74 7.39 12.19 -7.68
CA VAL A 74 6.82 13.43 -7.09
C VAL A 74 6.98 13.49 -5.57
N MET A 75 6.92 12.34 -4.88
CA MET A 75 6.90 12.29 -3.41
C MET A 75 8.03 13.06 -2.71
N PRO A 76 9.30 13.05 -3.17
CA PRO A 76 10.37 13.85 -2.56
C PRO A 76 10.14 15.37 -2.65
N TYR A 77 9.65 15.82 -3.78
CA TYR A 77 9.32 17.24 -4.00
C TYR A 77 8.12 17.66 -3.14
N ALA A 78 7.10 16.79 -3.09
CA ALA A 78 5.93 17.01 -2.26
C ALA A 78 6.28 17.13 -0.78
N GLY A 79 7.21 16.30 -0.27
CA GLY A 79 7.70 16.41 1.11
C GLY A 79 8.31 17.76 1.41
N THR A 80 9.21 18.25 0.56
CA THR A 80 9.85 19.58 0.74
C THR A 80 8.86 20.74 0.65
N LEU A 81 7.84 20.62 -0.20
CA LEU A 81 6.80 21.65 -0.32
C LEU A 81 5.85 21.63 0.89
N THR A 82 5.53 20.46 1.44
CA THR A 82 4.70 20.31 2.64
C THR A 82 5.31 20.99 3.88
N ASP A 83 6.64 21.08 3.93
CA ASP A 83 7.34 21.76 5.02
C ASP A 83 7.36 23.32 4.85
N ARG A 84 7.19 23.82 3.62
CA ARG A 84 7.26 25.23 3.29
C ARG A 84 5.91 25.93 3.19
N PHE A 85 4.88 25.19 2.80
CA PHE A 85 3.56 25.75 2.54
C PHE A 85 2.53 25.29 3.59
N ASN A 86 1.41 26.00 3.64
CA ASN A 86 0.31 25.62 4.52
C ASN A 86 -0.26 24.25 4.13
N ARG A 87 -0.08 23.27 5.02
CA ARG A 87 -0.46 21.87 4.82
C ARG A 87 -1.92 21.69 4.45
N LEU A 88 -2.82 22.44 5.10
CA LEU A 88 -4.25 22.34 4.84
C LEU A 88 -4.60 22.87 3.44
N LYS A 89 -4.02 24.00 3.01
CA LYS A 89 -4.23 24.51 1.65
C LYS A 89 -3.69 23.56 0.60
N MET A 90 -2.53 22.98 0.82
CA MET A 90 -1.97 21.94 -0.06
C MET A 90 -2.86 20.69 -0.12
N ALA A 91 -3.38 20.25 1.03
CA ALA A 91 -4.29 19.10 1.10
C ALA A 91 -5.59 19.36 0.32
N ILE A 92 -6.17 20.57 0.46
CA ILE A 92 -7.34 21.00 -0.30
C ILE A 92 -7.03 21.01 -1.81
N GLY A 93 -5.90 21.57 -2.24
CA GLY A 93 -5.50 21.60 -3.66
C GLY A 93 -5.31 20.21 -4.23
N THR A 94 -4.60 19.34 -3.50
CA THR A 94 -4.36 17.95 -3.91
C THR A 94 -5.66 17.14 -3.99
N GLN A 95 -6.52 17.28 -2.98
CA GLN A 95 -7.81 16.60 -2.95
C GLN A 95 -8.76 17.10 -4.05
N SER A 96 -8.70 18.40 -4.38
CA SER A 96 -9.44 18.96 -5.53
C SER A 96 -8.94 18.40 -6.86
N ALA A 97 -7.63 18.20 -7.01
CA ALA A 97 -7.06 17.57 -8.21
C ALA A 97 -7.51 16.09 -8.32
N LEU A 98 -7.46 15.32 -7.23
CA LEU A 98 -7.95 13.94 -7.22
C LEU A 98 -9.45 13.84 -7.54
N LEU A 99 -10.27 14.74 -6.98
CA LEU A 99 -11.69 14.84 -7.32
C LEU A 99 -11.88 15.14 -8.79
N LEU A 100 -11.18 16.12 -9.34
CA LEU A 100 -11.29 16.51 -10.76
C LEU A 100 -10.93 15.34 -11.68
N ILE A 101 -9.83 14.63 -11.39
CA ILE A 101 -9.41 13.43 -12.15
C ILE A 101 -10.52 12.36 -12.07
N GLY A 102 -11.06 12.11 -10.87
CA GLY A 102 -12.14 11.14 -10.68
C GLY A 102 -13.40 11.50 -11.47
N VAL A 103 -13.78 12.78 -11.50
CA VAL A 103 -14.92 13.29 -12.31
C VAL A 103 -14.63 13.14 -13.80
N ILE A 104 -13.42 13.46 -14.26
CA ILE A 104 -13.04 13.30 -15.68
C ILE A 104 -13.14 11.83 -16.09
N ILE A 105 -12.57 10.90 -15.30
CA ILE A 105 -12.63 9.46 -15.59
C ILE A 105 -14.08 8.99 -15.64
N ALA A 106 -14.91 9.37 -14.65
CA ALA A 106 -16.33 8.99 -14.61
C ALA A 106 -17.11 9.53 -15.82
N THR A 107 -16.85 10.80 -16.20
CA THR A 107 -17.52 11.43 -17.34
C THR A 107 -17.12 10.80 -18.66
N LEU A 108 -15.81 10.58 -18.89
CA LEU A 108 -15.34 9.93 -20.11
C LEU A 108 -15.84 8.48 -20.21
N SER A 109 -15.93 7.78 -19.07
CA SER A 109 -16.51 6.44 -19.01
C SER A 109 -18.01 6.45 -19.34
N ALA A 110 -18.77 7.45 -18.82
CA ALA A 110 -20.20 7.59 -19.10
C ALA A 110 -20.53 7.94 -20.56
N LEU A 111 -19.59 8.58 -21.25
CA LEU A 111 -19.72 8.97 -22.66
C LEU A 111 -19.11 7.93 -23.63
N ASP A 112 -18.62 6.79 -23.12
CA ASP A 112 -17.89 5.77 -23.89
C ASP A 112 -16.69 6.32 -24.67
N LEU A 113 -16.06 7.39 -24.17
CA LEU A 113 -14.92 8.06 -24.80
C LEU A 113 -13.56 7.60 -24.23
N ILE A 114 -13.60 6.72 -23.20
CA ILE A 114 -12.37 6.31 -22.53
C ILE A 114 -11.62 5.30 -23.40
N THR A 115 -10.38 5.64 -23.73
CA THR A 115 -9.45 4.74 -24.41
C THR A 115 -8.28 4.40 -23.50
N ILE A 116 -7.56 3.35 -23.82
CA ILE A 116 -6.40 2.94 -23.01
C ILE A 116 -5.36 4.06 -22.91
N ASN A 117 -5.12 4.83 -23.96
CA ASN A 117 -4.14 5.93 -23.95
C ASN A 117 -4.59 7.09 -23.04
N ILE A 118 -5.88 7.44 -23.06
CA ILE A 118 -6.48 8.43 -22.16
C ILE A 118 -6.37 7.95 -20.72
N LEU A 119 -6.67 6.67 -20.49
CA LEU A 119 -6.60 6.06 -19.15
C LEU A 119 -5.16 6.10 -18.61
N PHE A 120 -4.14 5.77 -19.42
CA PHE A 120 -2.73 5.92 -19.04
C PHE A 120 -2.40 7.36 -18.64
N GLY A 121 -2.79 8.34 -19.45
CA GLY A 121 -2.55 9.76 -19.15
C GLY A 121 -3.19 10.19 -17.82
N LEU A 122 -4.46 9.83 -17.59
CA LEU A 122 -5.18 10.16 -16.36
C LEU A 122 -4.60 9.48 -15.14
N VAL A 123 -4.18 8.22 -15.26
CA VAL A 123 -3.52 7.47 -14.17
C VAL A 123 -2.15 8.05 -13.83
N MET A 124 -1.38 8.52 -14.81
CA MET A 124 -0.12 9.23 -14.55
C MET A 124 -0.36 10.53 -13.79
N ILE A 125 -1.37 11.32 -14.16
CA ILE A 125 -1.74 12.55 -13.45
C ILE A 125 -2.25 12.22 -12.04
N ASN A 126 -3.02 11.15 -11.90
CA ASN A 126 -3.44 10.63 -10.58
C ASN A 126 -2.23 10.27 -9.70
N GLY A 127 -1.23 9.60 -10.27
CA GLY A 127 0.02 9.28 -9.59
C GLY A 127 0.77 10.52 -9.09
N VAL A 128 0.78 11.61 -9.87
CA VAL A 128 1.33 12.91 -9.42
C VAL A 128 0.56 13.42 -8.20
N ALA A 129 -0.77 13.45 -8.24
CA ALA A 129 -1.60 13.91 -7.13
C ALA A 129 -1.41 13.03 -5.88
N GLU A 130 -1.37 11.70 -6.02
CA GLU A 130 -1.07 10.76 -4.94
C GLU A 130 0.33 10.95 -4.34
N GLY A 131 1.31 11.34 -5.16
CA GLY A 131 2.65 11.70 -4.71
C GLY A 131 2.66 12.87 -3.75
N PHE A 132 1.78 13.87 -3.95
CA PHE A 132 1.56 14.97 -3.00
C PHE A 132 0.74 14.53 -1.79
N TRP A 133 -0.30 13.72 -2.00
CA TRP A 133 -1.22 13.32 -0.94
C TRP A 133 -0.56 12.50 0.16
N THR A 134 0.36 11.62 -0.20
CA THR A 134 0.99 10.70 0.75
C THR A 134 1.73 11.40 1.91
N PRO A 135 2.67 12.33 1.69
CA PRO A 135 3.34 13.05 2.78
C PRO A 135 2.39 14.01 3.52
N LEU A 136 1.44 14.66 2.83
CA LEU A 136 0.45 15.52 3.45
C LEU A 136 -0.38 14.76 4.49
N ARG A 137 -0.89 13.59 4.15
CA ARG A 137 -1.66 12.75 5.07
C ARG A 137 -0.87 12.39 6.33
N MET A 138 0.42 12.07 6.18
CA MET A 138 1.29 11.71 7.31
C MET A 138 1.54 12.89 8.24
N THR A 139 1.63 14.11 7.72
CA THR A 139 1.90 15.32 8.51
C THR A 139 0.65 15.95 9.10
N MET A 140 -0.53 15.72 8.52
CA MET A 140 -1.80 16.27 9.03
C MET A 140 -2.30 15.55 10.28
N GLN A 141 -2.15 14.23 10.38
CA GLN A 141 -2.66 13.46 11.53
C GLN A 141 -2.12 13.95 12.88
N PRO A 142 -0.79 14.17 13.05
CA PRO A 142 -0.26 14.73 14.30
C PRO A 142 -0.77 16.14 14.63
N SER A 143 -1.23 16.89 13.62
CA SER A 143 -1.74 18.25 13.79
C SER A 143 -3.21 18.30 14.24
N LEU A 144 -3.91 17.16 14.27
CA LEU A 144 -5.33 17.06 14.61
C LEU A 144 -5.60 16.52 16.02
N VAL A 145 -4.59 15.95 16.69
CA VAL A 145 -4.70 15.39 18.04
C VAL A 145 -3.52 15.80 18.91
N PRO A 146 -3.67 15.86 20.25
CA PRO A 146 -2.55 16.02 21.17
C PRO A 146 -1.56 14.84 21.05
N LYS A 147 -0.32 15.03 21.49
CA LYS A 147 0.75 14.01 21.41
C LYS A 147 0.37 12.71 22.14
N GLU A 148 -0.34 12.81 23.25
CA GLU A 148 -0.78 11.69 24.08
C GLU A 148 -1.78 10.78 23.35
N ASP A 149 -2.58 11.34 22.42
CA ASP A 149 -3.59 10.62 21.66
C ASP A 149 -3.12 10.24 20.24
N LEU A 150 -1.91 10.67 19.85
CA LEU A 150 -1.35 10.35 18.52
C LEU A 150 -1.22 8.85 18.25
N PRO A 151 -0.76 7.99 19.18
CA PRO A 151 -0.73 6.54 18.95
C PRO A 151 -2.12 5.96 18.70
N ALA A 152 -3.16 6.45 19.40
CA ALA A 152 -4.54 6.05 19.19
C ALA A 152 -5.06 6.48 17.80
N ALA A 153 -4.72 7.70 17.36
CA ALA A 153 -5.07 8.21 16.03
C ALA A 153 -4.43 7.39 14.92
N LEU A 154 -3.13 7.10 15.01
CA LEU A 154 -2.41 6.29 14.04
C LEU A 154 -2.95 4.87 13.97
N GLY A 155 -3.23 4.23 15.12
CA GLY A 155 -3.80 2.90 15.20
C GLY A 155 -5.21 2.83 14.58
N PHE A 156 -6.07 3.83 14.86
CA PHE A 156 -7.40 3.93 14.24
C PHE A 156 -7.30 4.09 12.73
N SER A 157 -6.45 5.00 12.24
CA SER A 157 -6.27 5.23 10.81
C SER A 157 -5.75 3.99 10.07
N ALA A 158 -4.80 3.26 10.66
CA ALA A 158 -4.28 2.02 10.10
C ALA A 158 -5.37 0.93 10.03
N THR A 159 -6.20 0.79 11.07
CA THR A 159 -7.31 -0.16 11.10
C THR A 159 -8.35 0.17 10.02
N MET A 160 -8.74 1.45 9.90
CA MET A 160 -9.68 1.91 8.88
C MET A 160 -9.15 1.73 7.46
N PHE A 161 -7.85 1.95 7.25
CA PHE A 161 -7.21 1.69 5.96
C PHE A 161 -7.27 0.21 5.57
N ASN A 162 -6.94 -0.70 6.49
CA ASN A 162 -7.01 -2.15 6.23
C ASN A 162 -8.46 -2.61 6.00
N LEU A 163 -9.41 -2.06 6.74
CA LEU A 163 -10.84 -2.36 6.56
C LEU A 163 -11.34 -1.87 5.19
N ALA A 164 -10.92 -0.70 4.74
CA ALA A 164 -11.23 -0.19 3.41
C ALA A 164 -10.60 -1.07 2.31
N GLN A 165 -9.40 -1.58 2.53
CA GLN A 165 -8.74 -2.50 1.60
C GLN A 165 -9.47 -3.85 1.46
N PHE A 166 -10.18 -4.30 2.49
CA PHE A 166 -11.02 -5.49 2.45
C PHE A 166 -12.40 -5.22 1.84
N ILE A 167 -13.10 -4.18 2.32
CA ILE A 167 -14.47 -3.87 1.88
C ILE A 167 -14.49 -3.26 0.48
N GLY A 168 -13.52 -2.39 0.16
CA GLY A 168 -13.52 -1.61 -1.08
C GLY A 168 -13.58 -2.45 -2.36
N PRO A 169 -12.73 -3.47 -2.54
CA PRO A 169 -12.81 -4.33 -3.72
C PRO A 169 -14.11 -5.13 -3.81
N ALA A 170 -14.66 -5.62 -2.69
CA ALA A 170 -15.96 -6.29 -2.67
C ALA A 170 -17.08 -5.36 -3.16
N LEU A 171 -17.13 -4.14 -2.60
CA LEU A 171 -18.10 -3.13 -3.01
C LEU A 171 -17.86 -2.69 -4.46
N GLY A 172 -16.60 -2.52 -4.86
CA GLY A 172 -16.21 -2.18 -6.22
C GLY A 172 -16.67 -3.22 -7.23
N GLY A 173 -16.47 -4.51 -6.94
CA GLY A 173 -16.95 -5.59 -7.80
C GLY A 173 -18.47 -5.65 -7.91
N ILE A 174 -19.18 -5.48 -6.78
CA ILE A 174 -20.66 -5.41 -6.80
C ILE A 174 -21.15 -4.23 -7.66
N ILE A 175 -20.55 -3.04 -7.48
CA ILE A 175 -20.92 -1.86 -8.27
C ILE A 175 -20.63 -2.08 -9.75
N VAL A 176 -19.43 -2.57 -10.09
CA VAL A 176 -19.03 -2.78 -11.49
C VAL A 176 -19.89 -3.86 -12.15
N ALA A 177 -20.16 -4.99 -11.48
CA ALA A 177 -20.98 -6.08 -12.01
C ALA A 177 -22.45 -5.68 -12.21
N SER A 178 -23.01 -4.87 -11.31
CA SER A 178 -24.45 -4.54 -11.33
C SER A 178 -24.74 -3.24 -12.07
N LEU A 179 -23.86 -2.24 -12.03
CA LEU A 179 -24.10 -0.89 -12.54
C LEU A 179 -23.06 -0.45 -13.60
N GLY A 180 -21.91 -1.12 -13.66
CA GLY A 180 -20.80 -0.78 -14.55
C GLY A 180 -19.72 0.09 -13.91
N VAL A 181 -18.60 0.22 -14.64
CA VAL A 181 -17.38 0.92 -14.17
C VAL A 181 -17.61 2.41 -13.90
N THR A 182 -18.50 3.05 -14.67
CA THR A 182 -18.84 4.46 -14.53
C THR A 182 -19.38 4.80 -13.14
N TYR A 183 -20.22 3.96 -12.57
CA TYR A 183 -20.75 4.16 -11.22
C TYR A 183 -19.69 3.98 -10.14
N ALA A 184 -18.75 3.07 -10.35
CA ALA A 184 -17.62 2.89 -9.43
C ALA A 184 -16.70 4.12 -9.42
N PHE A 185 -16.39 4.71 -10.57
CA PHE A 185 -15.65 5.97 -10.67
C PHE A 185 -16.42 7.15 -10.05
N SER A 186 -17.73 7.23 -10.30
CA SER A 186 -18.61 8.25 -9.72
C SER A 186 -18.70 8.15 -8.20
N PHE A 187 -18.77 6.94 -7.67
CA PHE A 187 -18.74 6.70 -6.21
C PHE A 187 -17.45 7.23 -5.58
N ASN A 188 -16.29 6.98 -6.21
CA ASN A 188 -15.03 7.51 -5.70
C ASN A 188 -14.98 9.04 -5.81
N ALA A 189 -15.40 9.63 -6.92
CA ALA A 189 -15.47 11.09 -7.07
C ALA A 189 -16.35 11.72 -5.98
N ALA A 190 -17.51 11.13 -5.68
CA ALA A 190 -18.39 11.58 -4.59
C ALA A 190 -17.70 11.43 -3.22
N SER A 191 -16.93 10.36 -2.99
CA SER A 191 -16.17 10.16 -1.76
C SER A 191 -15.05 11.22 -1.58
N PHE A 192 -14.37 11.58 -2.67
CA PHE A 192 -13.38 12.67 -2.67
C PHE A 192 -14.02 14.03 -2.40
N LEU A 193 -15.20 14.30 -2.96
CA LEU A 193 -15.96 15.50 -2.67
C LEU A 193 -16.30 15.59 -1.16
N GLY A 194 -16.84 14.51 -0.58
CA GLY A 194 -17.14 14.44 0.85
C GLY A 194 -15.93 14.72 1.72
N TYR A 195 -14.77 14.16 1.36
CA TYR A 195 -13.53 14.40 2.08
C TYR A 195 -13.01 15.84 1.90
N LEU A 196 -13.10 16.38 0.69
CA LEU A 196 -12.74 17.79 0.40
C LEU A 196 -13.58 18.77 1.24
N LEU A 197 -14.88 18.54 1.37
CA LEU A 197 -15.76 19.37 2.20
C LEU A 197 -15.33 19.35 3.66
N VAL A 198 -14.89 18.20 4.17
CA VAL A 198 -14.36 18.11 5.53
C VAL A 198 -13.06 18.90 5.69
N LEU A 199 -12.16 18.89 4.69
CA LEU A 199 -10.92 19.69 4.74
C LEU A 199 -11.18 21.20 4.85
N PHE A 200 -12.30 21.72 4.34
CA PHE A 200 -12.68 23.13 4.52
C PHE A 200 -13.18 23.47 5.94
N VAL A 201 -13.62 22.46 6.69
CA VAL A 201 -14.24 22.66 8.02
C VAL A 201 -13.27 22.43 9.17
N ILE A 202 -12.28 21.54 9.00
CA ILE A 202 -11.31 21.19 10.05
C ILE A 202 -10.26 22.27 10.26
N LYS A 203 -9.69 22.30 11.48
CA LYS A 203 -8.58 23.20 11.84
C LYS A 203 -7.40 22.38 12.36
N LEU A 204 -6.22 22.64 11.83
CA LEU A 204 -4.97 22.09 12.35
C LEU A 204 -4.56 22.88 13.59
N ARG A 205 -4.64 22.27 14.78
CA ARG A 205 -4.45 22.95 16.07
C ARG A 205 -3.07 22.72 16.67
N TYR A 206 -2.41 21.63 16.29
CA TYR A 206 -1.16 21.17 16.90
C TYR A 206 -0.01 21.20 15.90
N GLU A 207 0.14 22.31 15.19
CA GLU A 207 1.16 22.45 14.15
C GLU A 207 2.56 22.44 14.76
N GLN A 208 3.33 21.40 14.47
CA GLN A 208 4.76 21.35 14.78
C GLN A 208 5.52 21.69 13.49
N ILE A 209 5.93 22.93 13.35
CA ILE A 209 6.88 23.35 12.32
C ILE A 209 8.27 22.98 12.84
N THR A 210 8.77 21.83 12.46
CA THR A 210 10.20 21.51 12.61
C THR A 210 10.89 21.85 11.29
N PRO A 211 11.71 22.93 11.26
CA PRO A 211 12.46 23.24 10.06
C PRO A 211 13.49 22.12 9.83
N HIS A 212 13.25 21.23 8.90
CA HIS A 212 14.27 20.32 8.42
C HIS A 212 15.13 21.07 7.39
N LYS A 213 16.45 21.17 7.65
CA LYS A 213 17.43 21.55 6.63
C LYS A 213 17.47 20.45 5.58
N THR A 214 16.80 20.66 4.45
CA THR A 214 16.87 19.77 3.30
C THR A 214 18.24 19.91 2.64
N ILE A 215 19.05 18.87 2.71
CA ILE A 215 20.41 18.80 2.11
C ILE A 215 20.33 18.49 0.62
N GLY A 216 19.14 18.21 0.08
CA GLY A 216 18.89 17.81 -1.31
C GLY A 216 18.65 16.29 -1.42
N PHE A 217 17.52 15.92 -2.06
CA PHE A 217 17.04 14.54 -2.15
C PHE A 217 18.08 13.55 -2.67
N ILE A 218 18.83 13.90 -3.72
CA ILE A 218 19.84 13.01 -4.33
C ILE A 218 20.96 12.69 -3.33
N LYS A 219 21.39 13.68 -2.55
CA LYS A 219 22.44 13.50 -1.54
C LYS A 219 21.92 12.63 -0.39
N GLU A 220 20.73 12.92 0.11
CA GLU A 220 20.09 12.13 1.18
C GLU A 220 19.84 10.69 0.75
N PHE A 221 19.39 10.48 -0.50
CA PHE A 221 19.18 9.15 -1.08
C PHE A 221 20.50 8.38 -1.18
N LYS A 222 21.58 9.01 -1.66
CA LYS A 222 22.91 8.42 -1.73
C LYS A 222 23.45 8.04 -0.35
N GLU A 223 23.31 8.94 0.63
CA GLU A 223 23.71 8.67 2.02
C GLU A 223 22.92 7.50 2.63
N GLY A 224 21.61 7.40 2.31
CA GLY A 224 20.81 6.24 2.69
C GLY A 224 21.31 4.93 2.08
N LEU A 225 21.67 4.94 0.78
CA LEU A 225 22.23 3.75 0.11
C LEU A 225 23.59 3.33 0.70
N VAL A 226 24.46 4.30 1.00
CA VAL A 226 25.76 4.02 1.64
C VAL A 226 25.54 3.39 3.01
N TYR A 227 24.66 3.97 3.83
CA TYR A 227 24.33 3.40 5.15
C TYR A 227 23.81 1.97 5.07
N ILE A 228 22.93 1.70 4.11
CA ILE A 228 22.39 0.35 3.84
C ILE A 228 23.52 -0.62 3.46
N ALA A 229 24.46 -0.16 2.62
CA ALA A 229 25.57 -1.00 2.16
C ALA A 229 26.56 -1.34 3.28
N GLU A 230 26.80 -0.39 4.20
CA GLU A 230 27.74 -0.51 5.31
C GLU A 230 27.16 -1.23 6.54
N THR A 231 25.80 -1.25 6.69
CA THR A 231 25.16 -1.91 7.83
C THR A 231 25.07 -3.42 7.63
N PRO A 232 25.73 -4.24 8.49
CA PRO A 232 25.72 -5.70 8.37
C PRO A 232 24.30 -6.27 8.33
N GLY A 233 24.02 -7.10 7.32
CA GLY A 233 22.70 -7.74 7.11
C GLY A 233 21.65 -6.87 6.44
N LEU A 234 21.68 -5.53 6.58
CA LEU A 234 20.64 -4.63 6.08
C LEU A 234 20.54 -4.62 4.54
N LYS A 235 21.70 -4.57 3.85
CA LYS A 235 21.76 -4.68 2.38
C LYS A 235 21.09 -5.96 1.89
N ARG A 236 21.39 -7.10 2.50
CA ARG A 236 20.83 -8.40 2.12
C ARG A 236 19.33 -8.45 2.39
N PHE A 237 18.89 -7.93 3.53
CA PHE A 237 17.48 -7.84 3.88
C PHE A 237 16.68 -6.94 2.91
N LEU A 238 17.26 -5.82 2.48
CA LEU A 238 16.64 -4.93 1.48
C LEU A 238 16.57 -5.56 0.09
N LEU A 239 17.60 -6.30 -0.35
CA LEU A 239 17.59 -7.05 -1.60
C LEU A 239 16.53 -8.16 -1.56
N LEU A 240 16.40 -8.88 -0.43
CA LEU A 240 15.31 -9.83 -0.24
C LEU A 240 13.94 -9.15 -0.35
N SER A 241 13.77 -7.99 0.31
CA SER A 241 12.52 -7.21 0.29
C SER A 241 12.19 -6.67 -1.11
N LEU A 242 13.19 -6.29 -1.89
CA LEU A 242 13.03 -5.92 -3.29
C LEU A 242 12.56 -7.13 -4.11
N GLY A 243 13.18 -8.29 -3.93
CA GLY A 243 12.76 -9.54 -4.58
C GLY A 243 11.33 -9.93 -4.26
N ILE A 244 10.91 -9.84 -2.98
CA ILE A 244 9.52 -10.05 -2.57
C ILE A 244 8.59 -9.09 -3.32
N SER A 245 8.94 -7.81 -3.35
CA SER A 245 8.11 -6.77 -3.95
C SER A 245 7.97 -6.97 -5.47
N LEU A 246 9.04 -7.33 -6.16
CA LEU A 246 9.04 -7.55 -7.61
C LEU A 246 8.33 -8.85 -8.00
N PHE A 247 8.62 -9.97 -7.32
CA PHE A 247 8.23 -11.29 -7.80
C PHE A 247 7.05 -11.90 -7.05
N MET A 248 6.90 -11.57 -5.77
CA MET A 248 5.91 -12.23 -4.91
C MET A 248 4.68 -11.37 -4.62
N ARG A 249 4.63 -10.10 -5.08
CA ARG A 249 3.49 -9.18 -4.85
C ARG A 249 2.82 -8.72 -6.14
N ALA A 250 3.39 -9.05 -7.29
CA ALA A 250 2.90 -8.68 -8.63
C ALA A 250 1.45 -9.17 -8.91
N TYR A 251 1.07 -10.33 -8.36
CA TYR A 251 -0.21 -10.99 -8.60
C TYR A 251 -1.43 -10.09 -8.32
N ARG A 252 -1.33 -9.18 -7.34
CA ARG A 252 -2.47 -8.31 -6.95
C ARG A 252 -2.90 -7.36 -8.07
N GLU A 253 -1.94 -6.82 -8.80
CA GLU A 253 -2.19 -5.91 -9.91
C GLU A 253 -2.70 -6.65 -11.16
N LEU A 254 -2.55 -7.98 -11.19
CA LEU A 254 -2.96 -8.86 -12.28
C LEU A 254 -4.26 -9.62 -12.00
N PHE A 255 -4.93 -9.36 -10.87
CA PHE A 255 -6.15 -10.08 -10.48
C PHE A 255 -7.29 -10.01 -11.51
N ALA A 256 -7.43 -8.91 -12.25
CA ALA A 256 -8.44 -8.81 -13.31
C ALA A 256 -8.19 -9.87 -14.39
N GLY A 257 -6.96 -9.97 -14.87
CA GLY A 257 -6.57 -10.99 -15.83
C GLY A 257 -6.54 -12.41 -15.26
N ILE A 258 -6.23 -12.60 -13.97
CA ILE A 258 -6.33 -13.90 -13.31
C ILE A 258 -7.79 -14.33 -13.25
N SER A 259 -8.69 -13.45 -12.81
CA SER A 259 -10.12 -13.73 -12.67
C SER A 259 -10.76 -14.12 -14.00
N ASP A 260 -10.59 -13.31 -15.01
CA ASP A 260 -11.25 -13.47 -16.29
C ASP A 260 -10.43 -14.35 -17.25
N GLY A 261 -9.14 -14.05 -17.43
CA GLY A 261 -8.31 -14.72 -18.42
C GLY A 261 -7.93 -16.17 -18.06
N ILE A 262 -7.91 -16.57 -16.77
CA ILE A 262 -7.62 -17.94 -16.35
C ILE A 262 -8.90 -18.69 -15.97
N PHE A 263 -9.78 -18.02 -15.17
CA PHE A 263 -10.93 -18.70 -14.56
C PHE A 263 -12.27 -18.36 -15.20
N GLY A 264 -12.36 -17.35 -16.10
CA GLY A 264 -13.61 -16.92 -16.72
C GLY A 264 -14.65 -16.37 -15.74
N MET A 265 -14.18 -15.86 -14.58
CA MET A 265 -15.04 -15.40 -13.48
C MET A 265 -15.36 -13.90 -13.52
N GLY A 266 -14.95 -13.22 -14.58
CA GLY A 266 -15.27 -11.80 -14.79
C GLY A 266 -14.89 -10.88 -13.61
N VAL A 267 -15.59 -9.76 -13.49
CA VAL A 267 -15.38 -8.78 -12.43
C VAL A 267 -15.75 -9.30 -11.02
N GLU A 268 -16.69 -10.24 -10.94
CA GLU A 268 -17.09 -10.85 -9.67
C GLU A 268 -15.91 -11.64 -9.06
N GLY A 269 -15.21 -12.41 -9.89
CA GLY A 269 -14.02 -13.13 -9.48
C GLY A 269 -12.87 -12.17 -9.07
N LEU A 270 -12.69 -11.04 -9.77
CA LEU A 270 -11.75 -9.99 -9.36
C LEU A 270 -12.09 -9.46 -7.96
N ALA A 271 -13.37 -9.20 -7.68
CA ALA A 271 -13.83 -8.74 -6.37
C ALA A 271 -13.56 -9.77 -5.28
N ILE A 272 -13.85 -11.05 -5.53
CA ILE A 272 -13.62 -12.14 -4.58
C ILE A 272 -12.12 -12.31 -4.29
N LEU A 273 -11.26 -12.37 -5.33
CA LEU A 273 -9.81 -12.49 -5.18
C LEU A 273 -9.22 -11.31 -4.39
N SER A 274 -9.63 -10.08 -4.73
CA SER A 274 -9.14 -8.87 -4.06
C SER A 274 -9.60 -8.78 -2.62
N SER A 275 -10.84 -9.17 -2.33
CA SER A 275 -11.39 -9.21 -0.96
C SER A 275 -10.72 -10.30 -0.12
N ALA A 276 -10.49 -11.49 -0.68
CA ALA A 276 -9.75 -12.55 -0.02
C ALA A 276 -8.31 -12.12 0.33
N ALA A 277 -7.64 -11.44 -0.60
CA ALA A 277 -6.33 -10.84 -0.35
C ALA A 277 -6.39 -9.77 0.75
N GLY A 278 -7.42 -8.91 0.74
CA GLY A 278 -7.67 -7.92 1.81
C GLY A 278 -7.87 -8.56 3.18
N LEU A 279 -8.65 -9.66 3.24
CA LEU A 279 -8.89 -10.43 4.47
C LEU A 279 -7.58 -11.03 5.01
N GLY A 280 -6.78 -11.66 4.14
CA GLY A 280 -5.49 -12.23 4.54
C GLY A 280 -4.52 -11.17 5.10
N ALA A 281 -4.46 -10.00 4.46
CA ALA A 281 -3.68 -8.86 4.95
C ALA A 281 -4.18 -8.37 6.31
N MET A 282 -5.50 -8.22 6.48
CA MET A 282 -6.13 -7.74 7.70
C MET A 282 -5.87 -8.67 8.89
N VAL A 283 -6.10 -9.98 8.72
CA VAL A 283 -5.85 -11.00 9.76
C VAL A 283 -4.38 -10.95 10.20
N THR A 284 -3.47 -10.88 9.24
CA THR A 284 -2.03 -10.82 9.54
C THR A 284 -1.64 -9.52 10.24
N ALA A 285 -2.19 -8.39 9.83
CA ALA A 285 -1.91 -7.10 10.48
C ALA A 285 -2.40 -7.08 11.94
N ILE A 286 -3.58 -7.64 12.21
CA ILE A 286 -4.12 -7.79 13.57
C ILE A 286 -3.21 -8.72 14.41
N TYR A 287 -2.78 -9.85 13.83
CA TYR A 287 -1.88 -10.78 14.51
C TYR A 287 -0.57 -10.12 14.91
N ILE A 288 0.10 -9.42 13.98
CA ILE A 288 1.36 -8.71 14.27
C ILE A 288 1.14 -7.60 15.30
N GLY A 289 0.06 -6.84 15.18
CA GLY A 289 -0.26 -5.76 16.13
C GLY A 289 -0.54 -6.24 17.55
N SER A 290 -1.06 -7.48 17.70
CA SER A 290 -1.41 -8.06 19.01
C SER A 290 -0.26 -8.85 19.63
N PHE A 291 0.55 -9.55 18.84
CA PHE A 291 1.52 -10.52 19.31
C PHE A 291 2.95 -10.29 18.76
N GLY A 292 3.14 -9.28 17.92
CA GLY A 292 4.41 -9.04 17.26
C GLY A 292 5.54 -8.72 18.23
N LYS A 293 6.59 -9.54 18.20
CA LYS A 293 7.87 -9.29 18.89
C LYS A 293 8.94 -9.14 17.81
N ILE A 294 9.94 -8.30 18.06
CA ILE A 294 11.06 -8.11 17.11
C ILE A 294 11.97 -9.35 17.13
N ALA A 295 12.19 -9.93 18.31
CA ALA A 295 13.01 -11.12 18.45
C ALA A 295 12.42 -12.33 17.69
N GLY A 296 13.20 -12.94 16.80
CA GLY A 296 12.81 -14.06 15.96
C GLY A 296 12.00 -13.66 14.69
N LEU A 297 11.77 -12.37 14.47
CA LEU A 297 10.94 -11.87 13.38
C LEU A 297 11.52 -12.22 12.00
N ILE A 298 12.83 -12.13 11.83
CA ILE A 298 13.49 -12.47 10.54
C ILE A 298 13.29 -13.94 10.19
N LYS A 299 13.40 -14.86 11.17
CA LYS A 299 13.17 -16.29 10.94
C LYS A 299 11.73 -16.56 10.49
N ILE A 300 10.74 -15.91 11.13
CA ILE A 300 9.34 -16.05 10.77
C ILE A 300 9.08 -15.46 9.36
N ILE A 301 9.69 -14.32 9.03
CA ILE A 301 9.63 -13.76 7.68
C ILE A 301 10.15 -14.77 6.64
N MET A 302 11.29 -15.41 6.89
CA MET A 302 11.86 -16.40 5.97
C MET A 302 10.93 -17.60 5.76
N ILE A 303 10.25 -18.07 6.82
CA ILE A 303 9.25 -19.14 6.73
C ILE A 303 8.00 -18.66 5.96
N ALA A 304 7.51 -17.46 6.26
CA ALA A 304 6.37 -16.87 5.56
C ALA A 304 6.65 -16.73 4.05
N LEU A 305 7.89 -16.42 3.67
CA LEU A 305 8.30 -16.34 2.26
C LEU A 305 8.35 -17.70 1.57
N LEU A 306 8.76 -18.75 2.29
CA LEU A 306 8.68 -20.12 1.77
C LEU A 306 7.22 -20.51 1.52
N VAL A 307 6.32 -20.23 2.47
CA VAL A 307 4.88 -20.45 2.31
C VAL A 307 4.35 -19.66 1.11
N ALA A 308 4.77 -18.40 0.95
CA ALA A 308 4.36 -17.58 -0.21
C ALA A 308 4.80 -18.19 -1.54
N MET A 309 6.04 -18.67 -1.65
CA MET A 309 6.54 -19.33 -2.87
C MET A 309 5.74 -20.58 -3.23
N ILE A 310 5.50 -21.46 -2.26
CA ILE A 310 4.67 -22.66 -2.44
C ILE A 310 3.27 -22.26 -2.90
N THR A 311 2.67 -21.28 -2.23
CA THR A 311 1.32 -20.80 -2.55
C THR A 311 1.25 -20.17 -3.94
N GLN A 312 2.27 -19.44 -4.38
CA GLN A 312 2.29 -18.85 -5.73
C GLN A 312 2.44 -19.92 -6.81
N ILE A 313 3.20 -20.98 -6.55
CA ILE A 313 3.27 -22.14 -7.46
C ILE A 313 1.91 -22.85 -7.53
N VAL A 314 1.23 -23.05 -6.40
CA VAL A 314 -0.14 -23.61 -6.38
C VAL A 314 -1.10 -22.73 -7.17
N LEU A 315 -1.06 -21.40 -6.98
CA LEU A 315 -1.87 -20.44 -7.74
C LEU A 315 -1.59 -20.54 -9.25
N ALA A 316 -0.32 -20.67 -9.63
CA ALA A 316 0.10 -20.79 -11.02
C ALA A 316 -0.28 -22.16 -11.67
N SER A 317 -0.54 -23.18 -10.86
CA SER A 317 -0.79 -24.54 -11.35
C SER A 317 -2.27 -24.96 -11.25
N THR A 318 -3.11 -24.16 -10.56
CA THR A 318 -4.51 -24.52 -10.33
C THR A 318 -5.43 -24.02 -11.44
N ASN A 319 -6.45 -24.81 -11.76
CA ASN A 319 -7.59 -24.41 -12.60
C ASN A 319 -8.88 -24.26 -11.78
N ILE A 320 -8.79 -24.37 -10.44
CA ILE A 320 -9.92 -24.27 -9.54
C ILE A 320 -9.92 -22.88 -8.91
N PHE A 321 -10.93 -22.07 -9.24
CA PHE A 321 -11.06 -20.68 -8.75
C PHE A 321 -10.99 -20.56 -7.23
N TRP A 322 -11.67 -21.41 -6.48
CA TRP A 322 -11.67 -21.37 -5.02
C TRP A 322 -10.31 -21.65 -4.38
N VAL A 323 -9.49 -22.48 -5.04
CA VAL A 323 -8.08 -22.65 -4.63
C VAL A 323 -7.30 -21.36 -4.84
N ALA A 324 -7.52 -20.67 -5.96
CA ALA A 324 -6.89 -19.37 -6.21
C ALA A 324 -7.32 -18.31 -5.18
N VAL A 325 -8.58 -18.33 -4.72
CA VAL A 325 -9.10 -17.44 -3.65
C VAL A 325 -8.35 -17.67 -2.34
N VAL A 326 -8.16 -18.92 -1.94
CA VAL A 326 -7.38 -19.28 -0.73
C VAL A 326 -5.92 -18.86 -0.90
N CYS A 327 -5.33 -19.11 -2.08
CA CYS A 327 -3.96 -18.67 -2.40
C CYS A 327 -3.83 -17.15 -2.31
N ALA A 328 -4.79 -16.37 -2.82
CA ALA A 328 -4.77 -14.91 -2.74
C ALA A 328 -4.75 -14.42 -1.27
N ALA A 329 -5.54 -15.05 -0.38
CA ALA A 329 -5.54 -14.72 1.05
C ALA A 329 -4.19 -15.04 1.71
N ILE A 330 -3.63 -16.22 1.46
CA ILE A 330 -2.34 -16.66 2.04
C ILE A 330 -1.19 -15.79 1.50
N LEU A 331 -1.11 -15.54 0.19
CA LEU A 331 -0.10 -14.69 -0.43
C LEU A 331 -0.14 -13.26 0.14
N SER A 332 -1.34 -12.72 0.32
CA SER A 332 -1.49 -11.38 0.88
C SER A 332 -1.12 -11.33 2.36
N GLY A 333 -1.49 -12.35 3.13
CA GLY A 333 -1.11 -12.49 4.53
C GLY A 333 0.40 -12.56 4.73
N THR A 334 1.07 -13.48 4.01
CA THR A 334 2.53 -13.65 4.07
C THR A 334 3.28 -12.41 3.60
N SER A 335 2.81 -11.76 2.52
CA SER A 335 3.36 -10.49 2.02
C SER A 335 3.19 -9.35 3.01
N THR A 336 2.06 -9.28 3.72
CA THR A 336 1.80 -8.30 4.77
C THR A 336 2.69 -8.56 5.97
N TYR A 337 2.90 -9.83 6.36
CA TYR A 337 3.82 -10.19 7.43
C TYR A 337 5.25 -9.74 7.11
N ALA A 338 5.74 -10.03 5.90
CA ALA A 338 7.06 -9.60 5.45
C ALA A 338 7.17 -8.07 5.34
N GLY A 339 6.10 -7.38 4.92
CA GLY A 339 6.07 -5.91 4.81
C GLY A 339 6.10 -5.20 6.16
N ILE A 340 5.17 -5.52 7.06
CA ILE A 340 5.08 -4.90 8.40
C ILE A 340 6.26 -5.35 9.25
N GLY A 341 6.55 -6.65 9.29
CA GLY A 341 7.68 -7.19 10.04
C GLY A 341 9.01 -6.62 9.56
N GLY A 342 9.20 -6.55 8.24
CA GLY A 342 10.38 -5.94 7.65
C GLY A 342 10.53 -4.46 8.00
N GLN A 343 9.43 -3.70 7.98
CA GLN A 343 9.43 -2.30 8.40
C GLN A 343 9.85 -2.15 9.88
N LEU A 344 9.35 -3.01 10.76
CA LEU A 344 9.72 -3.02 12.17
C LEU A 344 11.22 -3.31 12.36
N VAL A 345 11.75 -4.33 11.67
CA VAL A 345 13.18 -4.67 11.68
C VAL A 345 14.03 -3.48 11.22
N VAL A 346 13.69 -2.91 10.05
CA VAL A 346 14.44 -1.78 9.49
C VAL A 346 14.40 -0.57 10.43
N GLN A 347 13.23 -0.23 10.98
CA GLN A 347 13.07 0.91 11.90
C GLN A 347 13.84 0.71 13.22
N ASN A 348 13.93 -0.51 13.73
CA ASN A 348 14.66 -0.84 14.96
C ASN A 348 16.18 -0.76 14.76
N THR A 349 16.66 -1.13 13.58
CA THR A 349 18.09 -1.21 13.25
C THR A 349 18.73 0.16 13.00
N ILE A 350 17.95 1.16 12.58
CA ILE A 350 18.46 2.41 12.03
C ILE A 350 18.55 3.49 13.12
N HIS A 351 19.69 4.21 13.17
CA HIS A 351 19.84 5.41 14.00
C HIS A 351 18.91 6.54 13.58
N GLY A 352 18.41 7.32 14.54
CA GLY A 352 17.45 8.40 14.31
C GLY A 352 17.86 9.39 13.21
N ALA A 353 19.16 9.71 13.12
CA ALA A 353 19.71 10.69 12.17
C ALA A 353 19.57 10.28 10.68
N VAL A 354 19.58 8.97 10.38
CA VAL A 354 19.49 8.45 8.99
C VAL A 354 18.15 7.74 8.70
N ARG A 355 17.26 7.66 9.71
CA ARG A 355 15.99 6.93 9.61
C ARG A 355 15.15 7.38 8.41
N GLY A 356 14.98 8.67 8.21
CA GLY A 356 14.19 9.21 7.09
C GLY A 356 14.73 8.77 5.72
N ARG A 357 16.06 8.77 5.54
CA ARG A 357 16.74 8.42 4.29
C ARG A 357 16.55 6.95 3.92
N VAL A 358 16.77 6.05 4.89
CA VAL A 358 16.57 4.60 4.67
C VAL A 358 15.12 4.23 4.50
N MET A 359 14.21 4.88 5.28
CA MET A 359 12.76 4.65 5.16
C MET A 359 12.19 5.14 3.83
N SER A 360 12.78 6.16 3.21
CA SER A 360 12.43 6.59 1.85
C SER A 360 12.75 5.50 0.82
N ILE A 361 13.95 4.89 0.91
CA ILE A 361 14.35 3.77 0.04
C ILE A 361 13.42 2.57 0.27
N TRP A 362 13.12 2.24 1.53
CA TRP A 362 12.17 1.21 1.90
C TRP A 362 10.79 1.46 1.27
N GLY A 363 10.30 2.71 1.32
CA GLY A 363 9.04 3.12 0.71
C GLY A 363 9.01 2.92 -0.80
N ILE A 364 10.11 3.24 -1.50
CA ILE A 364 10.26 3.01 -2.95
C ILE A 364 10.19 1.51 -3.26
N VAL A 365 10.89 0.67 -2.50
CA VAL A 365 10.85 -0.79 -2.66
C VAL A 365 9.44 -1.35 -2.47
N LEU A 366 8.74 -0.93 -1.41
CA LEU A 366 7.40 -1.44 -1.11
C LEU A 366 6.31 -0.95 -2.06
N ARG A 367 6.44 0.26 -2.62
CA ARG A 367 5.44 0.86 -3.50
C ARG A 367 5.73 0.63 -4.97
N GLY A 368 6.98 0.82 -5.40
CA GLY A 368 7.40 0.64 -6.78
C GLY A 368 7.62 -0.81 -7.17
N GLY A 369 8.10 -1.63 -6.23
CA GLY A 369 8.38 -3.03 -6.52
C GLY A 369 7.20 -3.83 -7.04
N PRO A 370 6.02 -3.84 -6.39
CA PRO A 370 4.87 -4.61 -6.88
C PRO A 370 4.39 -4.17 -8.26
N ALA A 371 4.35 -2.87 -8.53
CA ALA A 371 3.94 -2.33 -9.80
C ALA A 371 4.94 -2.65 -10.93
N SER A 372 6.25 -2.49 -10.66
CA SER A 372 7.32 -2.89 -11.58
C SER A 372 7.28 -4.39 -11.85
N GLY A 373 7.09 -5.19 -10.81
CA GLY A 373 6.96 -6.63 -10.90
C GLY A 373 5.75 -7.06 -11.72
N ALA A 374 4.60 -6.41 -11.52
CA ALA A 374 3.39 -6.69 -12.30
C ALA A 374 3.60 -6.37 -13.79
N TRP A 375 4.27 -5.27 -14.11
CA TRP A 375 4.61 -4.95 -15.49
C TRP A 375 5.59 -5.97 -16.09
N MET A 376 6.65 -6.34 -15.38
CA MET A 376 7.61 -7.35 -15.84
C MET A 376 6.97 -8.73 -16.05
N VAL A 377 6.19 -9.21 -15.06
CA VAL A 377 5.47 -10.49 -15.12
C VAL A 377 4.41 -10.46 -16.22
N GLY A 378 3.65 -9.36 -16.33
CA GLY A 378 2.64 -9.18 -17.37
C GLY A 378 3.25 -9.11 -18.78
N ALA A 379 4.38 -8.40 -18.95
CA ALA A 379 5.11 -8.35 -20.21
C ALA A 379 5.65 -9.73 -20.61
N PHE A 380 6.21 -10.47 -19.65
CA PHE A 380 6.67 -11.84 -19.92
C PHE A 380 5.50 -12.78 -20.24
N ALA A 381 4.36 -12.61 -19.59
CA ALA A 381 3.14 -13.38 -19.87
C ALA A 381 2.62 -13.18 -21.32
N SER A 382 2.91 -12.03 -21.94
CA SER A 382 2.54 -11.78 -23.35
C SER A 382 3.28 -12.65 -24.36
N TYR A 383 4.45 -13.19 -23.99
CA TYR A 383 5.24 -14.13 -24.81
C TYR A 383 5.00 -15.61 -24.43
N SER A 384 4.29 -15.86 -23.34
CA SER A 384 4.02 -17.20 -22.83
C SER A 384 2.58 -17.30 -22.32
N ASN A 385 2.41 -17.54 -21.05
CA ASN A 385 1.16 -17.41 -20.33
C ASN A 385 1.44 -16.92 -18.91
N LEU A 386 0.40 -16.41 -18.22
CA LEU A 386 0.57 -15.84 -16.90
C LEU A 386 1.00 -16.86 -15.84
N GLN A 387 0.53 -18.09 -15.96
CA GLN A 387 0.86 -19.17 -15.03
C GLN A 387 2.37 -19.49 -15.10
N PHE A 388 2.93 -19.62 -16.31
CA PHE A 388 4.37 -19.82 -16.49
C PHE A 388 5.19 -18.60 -16.03
N ALA A 389 4.70 -17.39 -16.28
CA ALA A 389 5.34 -16.16 -15.80
C ALA A 389 5.45 -16.13 -14.26
N PHE A 390 4.43 -16.60 -13.54
CA PHE A 390 4.49 -16.71 -12.06
C PHE A 390 5.48 -17.80 -11.61
N ILE A 391 5.58 -18.92 -12.32
CA ILE A 391 6.58 -19.94 -12.00
C ILE A 391 8.00 -19.38 -12.16
N VAL A 392 8.27 -18.67 -13.27
CA VAL A 392 9.56 -18.01 -13.50
C VAL A 392 9.86 -16.96 -12.42
N ALA A 393 8.89 -16.09 -12.10
CA ALA A 393 9.03 -15.10 -11.04
C ALA A 393 9.34 -15.75 -9.68
N THR A 394 8.64 -16.83 -9.33
CA THR A 394 8.89 -17.58 -8.10
C THR A 394 10.27 -18.23 -8.09
N THR A 395 10.72 -18.77 -9.23
CA THR A 395 12.06 -19.37 -9.36
C THR A 395 13.16 -18.31 -9.19
N LEU A 396 13.02 -17.14 -9.80
CA LEU A 396 13.95 -16.02 -9.61
C LEU A 396 14.00 -15.58 -8.14
N PHE A 397 12.83 -15.51 -7.49
CA PHE A 397 12.79 -15.18 -6.07
C PHE A 397 13.40 -16.29 -5.19
N LEU A 398 13.18 -17.56 -5.54
CA LEU A 398 13.80 -18.70 -4.83
C LEU A 398 15.33 -18.60 -4.82
N VAL A 399 15.95 -18.17 -5.93
CA VAL A 399 17.41 -17.95 -5.98
C VAL A 399 17.84 -16.90 -4.95
N ILE A 400 17.10 -15.77 -4.85
CA ILE A 400 17.39 -14.72 -3.86
C ILE A 400 17.18 -15.26 -2.44
N TRP A 401 16.13 -16.02 -2.21
CA TRP A 401 15.81 -16.60 -0.92
C TRP A 401 16.87 -17.60 -0.49
N LEU A 402 17.29 -18.53 -1.36
CA LEU A 402 18.36 -19.52 -1.09
C LEU A 402 19.69 -18.83 -0.81
N TRP A 403 20.02 -17.74 -1.50
CA TRP A 403 21.21 -16.94 -1.22
C TRP A 403 21.14 -16.27 0.16
N THR A 404 19.93 -16.01 0.67
CA THR A 404 19.71 -15.35 1.96
C THR A 404 19.65 -16.35 3.13
N VAL A 405 19.12 -17.56 2.94
CA VAL A 405 18.91 -18.59 3.98
C VAL A 405 20.15 -18.86 4.85
N PRO A 406 21.36 -19.08 4.29
CA PRO A 406 22.53 -19.40 5.10
C PRO A 406 22.95 -18.27 6.06
N LYS A 407 22.48 -17.05 5.79
CA LYS A 407 22.81 -15.85 6.57
C LYS A 407 21.63 -15.36 7.45
N THR A 408 20.57 -16.15 7.57
CA THR A 408 19.37 -15.77 8.34
C THR A 408 19.69 -15.53 9.81
N THR A 409 20.54 -16.37 10.43
CA THR A 409 20.90 -16.23 11.83
C THR A 409 21.75 -14.97 12.05
N GLU A 410 22.76 -14.75 11.22
CA GLU A 410 23.60 -13.54 11.25
C GLU A 410 22.77 -12.26 11.04
N MET A 411 21.81 -12.30 10.10
CA MET A 411 20.88 -11.19 9.89
C MET A 411 19.98 -10.93 11.11
N ALA A 412 19.49 -11.99 11.76
CA ALA A 412 18.65 -11.86 12.95
C ALA A 412 19.44 -11.24 14.10
N GLU A 413 20.68 -11.70 14.35
CA GLU A 413 21.56 -11.15 15.38
C GLU A 413 21.88 -9.66 15.17
N ASN A 414 22.10 -9.25 13.91
CA ASN A 414 22.47 -7.88 13.59
C ASN A 414 21.28 -6.91 13.49
N LEU A 415 20.10 -7.36 13.03
CA LEU A 415 18.98 -6.49 12.72
C LEU A 415 17.87 -6.50 13.76
N GLU A 416 17.74 -7.56 14.58
CA GLU A 416 16.74 -7.61 15.64
C GLU A 416 17.18 -6.89 16.92
N ARG A 417 18.49 -6.62 17.08
CA ARG A 417 19.02 -5.75 18.16
C ARG A 417 18.77 -4.28 17.82
N SER A 418 18.52 -3.46 18.83
CA SER A 418 18.43 -2.01 18.63
C SER A 418 19.78 -1.43 18.16
N ALA A 419 19.73 -0.27 17.48
CA ALA A 419 20.93 0.41 17.05
C ALA A 419 21.92 0.66 18.20
N GLU A 420 21.43 1.07 19.37
CA GLU A 420 22.21 1.29 20.59
C GLU A 420 22.85 0.02 21.14
N GLN A 421 22.11 -1.09 21.15
CA GLN A 421 22.63 -2.39 21.58
C GLN A 421 23.72 -2.94 20.64
N ARG A 422 23.59 -2.68 19.33
CA ARG A 422 24.58 -3.10 18.35
C ARG A 422 25.91 -2.37 18.53
N ASP A 423 25.88 -1.06 18.73
CA ASP A 423 27.07 -0.24 18.85
C ASP A 423 27.83 -0.56 20.13
N SER A 424 27.17 -0.93 21.23
CA SER A 424 27.79 -1.39 22.45
C SER A 424 28.47 -2.76 22.33
N TYR A 425 28.14 -3.55 21.29
CA TYR A 425 28.79 -4.85 21.04
C TYR A 425 29.99 -4.76 20.07
N LEU A 426 30.06 -3.68 19.28
CA LEU A 426 31.14 -3.44 18.32
C LEU A 426 32.27 -2.55 18.89
N SER A 427 32.01 -1.90 20.04
CA SER A 427 32.99 -1.14 20.84
C SER A 427 33.71 -2.03 21.85
#